data_df98db60607438a926477e716962e25c
#
_entry.id   df98db60607438a926477e716962e25c
#
_cell.length_a   1.000
_cell.length_b   1.000
_cell.length_c   1.000
_cell.angle_alpha   90.00
_cell.angle_beta   90.00
_cell.angle_gamma   90.00
#
_symmetry.space_group_name_H-M   'P 1'
#
loop_
_entity.id
_entity.type
_entity.pdbx_description
1 polymer ?
#
loop_
_entity_poly.entity_id
_entity_poly.type
_entity_poly.pdbx_seq_one_letter_code
_entity_poly.pdbx_strand_id
1 'polypeptide(L)'
;MRFVLAGYGSRGDVEPFAAVGKELLRRGHDVCMAVAPNMLGFVESAGLAGVAFGPDSSRLLDEEHVRNRKMQNPISVMVEGMDHLTRLWAEWRTTLTALADGADLVLTGLPEQRFAANVAEYRGIPLAVLDFFPNQHWHPGALGRLIEQMAKETEDAQRRELGLSEATGASTSLEIQAYEQLCFPGLAAESAEHGELRPVRPFVGALTLELPTDADDEVLSWIAAGTAPIYFGFGSAMRVETDVTVATISTACAQLGERALICSGLSDFGHIPHSGHVKVVREVKHAAVFAACRAVVHHGGAGTTAAGMRAGIPTLILWLPVADQPIWAAVVERLKVGFGREFSTTTAESLTADLRMILAPEYAARARKVATQMTKPAESVASAADLLEETARRGR
;
A
#
# COMPACT_ATOMS: atom_id res chain seq x y z
N MET A 1 -3.77 -26.27 -6.02
CA MET A 1 -3.30 -25.93 -4.67
C MET A 1 -4.27 -24.94 -4.06
N ARG A 2 -4.31 -24.86 -2.73
CA ARG A 2 -5.12 -23.89 -1.98
C ARG A 2 -4.23 -22.86 -1.31
N PHE A 3 -4.46 -21.58 -1.62
CA PHE A 3 -3.72 -20.44 -1.07
C PHE A 3 -4.63 -19.60 -0.18
N VAL A 4 -4.14 -19.24 1.00
CA VAL A 4 -4.78 -18.29 1.91
C VAL A 4 -3.96 -17.01 1.91
N LEU A 5 -4.56 -15.89 1.50
CA LEU A 5 -3.93 -14.58 1.40
C LEU A 5 -4.55 -13.65 2.44
N ALA A 6 -3.78 -13.23 3.44
CA ALA A 6 -4.26 -12.37 4.50
C ALA A 6 -3.56 -11.01 4.45
N GLY A 7 -4.34 -9.96 4.21
CA GLY A 7 -3.85 -8.57 4.20
C GLY A 7 -4.89 -7.63 4.83
N TYR A 8 -4.49 -6.94 5.90
CA TYR A 8 -5.37 -6.04 6.63
C TYR A 8 -4.93 -4.58 6.42
N GLY A 9 -5.90 -3.71 6.17
CA GLY A 9 -5.66 -2.29 6.01
C GLY A 9 -6.55 -1.63 4.96
N SER A 10 -6.00 -0.64 4.29
CA SER A 10 -6.64 0.10 3.20
C SER A 10 -6.52 -0.64 1.86
N ARG A 11 -7.06 -0.05 0.80
CA ARG A 11 -6.89 -0.59 -0.56
C ARG A 11 -5.42 -0.80 -0.92
N GLY A 12 -4.52 0.11 -0.52
CA GLY A 12 -3.08 -0.02 -0.79
C GLY A 12 -2.44 -1.25 -0.16
N ASP A 13 -2.98 -1.70 0.98
CA ASP A 13 -2.52 -2.89 1.69
C ASP A 13 -3.11 -4.18 1.10
N VAL A 14 -4.32 -4.15 0.54
CA VAL A 14 -5.06 -5.32 0.04
C VAL A 14 -4.84 -5.56 -1.46
N GLU A 15 -4.68 -4.50 -2.25
CA GLU A 15 -4.56 -4.59 -3.72
C GLU A 15 -3.39 -5.49 -4.20
N PRO A 16 -2.18 -5.44 -3.60
CA PRO A 16 -1.09 -6.34 -4.01
C PRO A 16 -1.43 -7.82 -3.85
N PHE A 17 -2.14 -8.18 -2.78
CA PHE A 17 -2.62 -9.56 -2.55
C PHE A 17 -3.69 -9.95 -3.57
N ALA A 18 -4.62 -9.05 -3.85
CA ALA A 18 -5.67 -9.29 -4.83
C ALA A 18 -5.09 -9.48 -6.24
N ALA A 19 -4.03 -8.74 -6.61
CA ALA A 19 -3.36 -8.89 -7.89
C ALA A 19 -2.76 -10.29 -8.05
N VAL A 20 -2.03 -10.77 -7.05
CA VAL A 20 -1.46 -12.12 -7.05
C VAL A 20 -2.54 -13.19 -6.93
N GLY A 21 -3.54 -12.99 -6.07
CA GLY A 21 -4.66 -13.90 -5.88
C GLY A 21 -5.44 -14.16 -7.18
N LYS A 22 -5.69 -13.09 -7.95
CA LYS A 22 -6.33 -13.19 -9.27
C LYS A 22 -5.52 -14.01 -10.26
N GLU A 23 -4.21 -13.87 -10.26
CA GLU A 23 -3.32 -14.66 -11.12
C GLU A 23 -3.30 -16.13 -10.70
N LEU A 24 -3.21 -16.42 -9.39
CA LEU A 24 -3.27 -17.78 -8.86
C LEU A 24 -4.62 -18.46 -9.21
N LEU A 25 -5.74 -17.71 -9.09
CA LEU A 25 -7.06 -18.19 -9.50
C LEU A 25 -7.12 -18.48 -11.01
N ARG A 26 -6.55 -17.58 -11.85
CA ARG A 26 -6.44 -17.79 -13.31
C ARG A 26 -5.64 -19.04 -13.68
N ARG A 27 -4.66 -19.41 -12.85
CA ARG A 27 -3.86 -20.64 -12.99
C ARG A 27 -4.56 -21.90 -12.49
N GLY A 28 -5.82 -21.78 -12.01
CA GLY A 28 -6.64 -22.91 -11.57
C GLY A 28 -6.41 -23.33 -10.12
N HIS A 29 -5.88 -22.44 -9.29
CA HIS A 29 -5.74 -22.68 -7.86
C HIS A 29 -7.00 -22.21 -7.10
N ASP A 30 -7.21 -22.79 -5.90
CA ASP A 30 -8.19 -22.32 -4.93
C ASP A 30 -7.57 -21.16 -4.12
N VAL A 31 -8.23 -20.01 -4.08
CA VAL A 31 -7.72 -18.80 -3.45
C VAL A 31 -8.78 -18.20 -2.54
N CYS A 32 -8.42 -18.00 -1.27
CA CYS A 32 -9.25 -17.30 -0.30
C CYS A 32 -8.49 -16.09 0.27
N MET A 33 -9.13 -14.92 0.25
CA MET A 33 -8.56 -13.69 0.82
C MET A 33 -9.20 -13.36 2.16
N ALA A 34 -8.37 -13.16 3.20
CA ALA A 34 -8.76 -12.65 4.50
C ALA A 34 -8.45 -11.14 4.55
N VAL A 35 -9.49 -10.30 4.59
CA VAL A 35 -9.37 -8.84 4.50
C VAL A 35 -10.31 -8.13 5.47
N ALA A 36 -10.03 -6.87 5.79
CA ALA A 36 -10.94 -6.06 6.60
C ALA A 36 -12.35 -6.01 5.97
N PRO A 37 -13.44 -5.98 6.76
CA PRO A 37 -14.81 -6.01 6.26
C PRO A 37 -15.13 -4.97 5.19
N ASN A 38 -14.60 -3.75 5.31
CA ASN A 38 -14.76 -2.68 4.33
C ASN A 38 -14.02 -2.93 3.00
N MET A 39 -13.17 -3.96 2.92
CA MET A 39 -12.44 -4.34 1.71
C MET A 39 -13.05 -5.55 0.98
N LEU A 40 -14.07 -6.21 1.56
CA LEU A 40 -14.70 -7.37 0.93
C LEU A 40 -15.26 -7.06 -0.46
N GLY A 41 -15.99 -5.95 -0.61
CA GLY A 41 -16.53 -5.54 -1.91
C GLY A 41 -15.45 -5.30 -2.97
N PHE A 42 -14.26 -4.80 -2.58
CA PHE A 42 -13.13 -4.66 -3.48
C PHE A 42 -12.59 -6.02 -3.94
N VAL A 43 -12.42 -6.97 -3.01
CA VAL A 43 -11.95 -8.34 -3.30
C VAL A 43 -12.94 -9.07 -4.22
N GLU A 44 -14.23 -8.96 -3.95
CA GLU A 44 -15.30 -9.53 -4.77
C GLU A 44 -15.31 -8.92 -6.19
N SER A 45 -15.09 -7.61 -6.32
CA SER A 45 -14.98 -6.94 -7.63
C SER A 45 -13.78 -7.42 -8.45
N ALA A 46 -12.73 -7.92 -7.79
CA ALA A 46 -11.59 -8.58 -8.42
C ALA A 46 -11.87 -10.03 -8.85
N GLY A 47 -13.04 -10.58 -8.50
CA GLY A 47 -13.44 -11.97 -8.77
C GLY A 47 -12.87 -12.99 -7.78
N LEU A 48 -12.50 -12.55 -6.58
CA LEU A 48 -11.90 -13.38 -5.54
C LEU A 48 -12.89 -13.64 -4.38
N ALA A 49 -12.77 -14.80 -3.73
CA ALA A 49 -13.50 -15.10 -2.50
C ALA A 49 -12.86 -14.37 -1.32
N GLY A 50 -13.66 -13.57 -0.59
CA GLY A 50 -13.23 -12.80 0.58
C GLY A 50 -13.84 -13.31 1.87
N VAL A 51 -13.07 -13.26 2.97
CA VAL A 51 -13.52 -13.53 4.34
C VAL A 51 -13.15 -12.34 5.22
N ALA A 52 -14.07 -11.95 6.11
CA ALA A 52 -13.81 -10.86 7.07
C ALA A 52 -12.64 -11.22 8.00
N PHE A 53 -11.70 -10.31 8.14
CA PHE A 53 -10.46 -10.48 8.88
C PHE A 53 -10.21 -9.23 9.74
N GLY A 54 -10.46 -9.36 11.02
CA GLY A 54 -10.43 -8.24 11.95
C GLY A 54 -11.61 -7.25 11.78
N PRO A 55 -11.57 -6.12 12.46
CA PRO A 55 -12.58 -5.06 12.38
C PRO A 55 -12.45 -4.23 11.08
N ASP A 56 -13.39 -3.31 10.86
CA ASP A 56 -13.34 -2.34 9.78
C ASP A 56 -12.08 -1.45 9.90
N SER A 57 -11.19 -1.51 8.91
CA SER A 57 -9.93 -0.78 8.91
C SER A 57 -10.09 0.74 8.72
N SER A 58 -11.21 1.22 8.17
CA SER A 58 -11.45 2.65 7.99
C SER A 58 -11.57 3.41 9.30
N ARG A 59 -12.04 2.74 10.35
CA ARG A 59 -12.17 3.33 11.69
C ARG A 59 -10.86 3.63 12.38
N LEU A 60 -9.80 2.92 12.02
CA LEU A 60 -8.45 3.15 12.54
C LEU A 60 -7.82 4.43 11.96
N LEU A 61 -8.26 4.79 10.76
CA LEU A 61 -7.72 5.87 9.95
C LEU A 61 -8.60 7.12 9.99
N ASP A 62 -9.68 7.12 10.80
CA ASP A 62 -10.57 8.26 10.91
C ASP A 62 -9.85 9.40 11.65
N GLU A 63 -9.52 10.47 10.91
CA GLU A 63 -8.84 11.67 11.45
C GLU A 63 -9.63 12.37 12.56
N GLU A 64 -10.95 12.30 12.52
CA GLU A 64 -11.78 12.83 13.59
C GLU A 64 -11.53 12.08 14.89
N HIS A 65 -11.35 10.78 14.82
CA HIS A 65 -10.99 9.93 15.94
C HIS A 65 -9.55 10.22 16.41
N VAL A 66 -8.61 10.40 15.49
CA VAL A 66 -7.22 10.78 15.80
C VAL A 66 -7.14 12.21 16.36
N ARG A 67 -7.90 13.15 15.80
CA ARG A 67 -7.96 14.55 16.30
C ARG A 67 -8.58 14.65 17.66
N ASN A 68 -9.68 13.93 17.91
CA ASN A 68 -10.31 13.87 19.23
C ASN A 68 -9.41 13.18 20.26
N ARG A 69 -8.61 12.21 19.86
CA ARG A 69 -7.58 11.58 20.69
C ARG A 69 -6.46 12.57 21.09
N LYS A 70 -6.00 13.44 20.20
CA LYS A 70 -4.99 14.47 20.52
C LYS A 70 -5.44 15.44 21.61
N MET A 71 -6.73 15.59 21.83
CA MET A 71 -7.32 16.43 22.89
C MET A 71 -7.55 15.67 24.22
N GLN A 72 -7.37 14.36 24.25
CA GLN A 72 -7.49 13.52 25.44
C GLN A 72 -6.13 13.29 26.12
N ASN A 73 -6.18 12.77 27.36
CA ASN A 73 -4.96 12.38 28.07
C ASN A 73 -4.14 11.37 27.25
N PRO A 74 -2.85 11.64 26.94
CA PRO A 74 -2.00 10.75 26.11
C PRO A 74 -1.94 9.30 26.63
N ILE A 75 -2.06 9.10 27.95
CA ILE A 75 -2.07 7.77 28.56
C ILE A 75 -3.35 6.99 28.20
N SER A 76 -4.51 7.64 28.23
CA SER A 76 -5.78 6.99 27.86
C SER A 76 -5.77 6.57 26.38
N VAL A 77 -5.25 7.41 25.51
CA VAL A 77 -5.11 7.12 24.07
C VAL A 77 -4.22 5.91 23.83
N MET A 78 -3.12 5.82 24.58
CA MET A 78 -2.19 4.69 24.49
C MET A 78 -2.88 3.39 24.96
N VAL A 79 -3.55 3.40 26.09
CA VAL A 79 -4.26 2.23 26.65
C VAL A 79 -5.35 1.73 25.69
N GLU A 80 -6.19 2.63 25.15
CA GLU A 80 -7.22 2.27 24.18
C GLU A 80 -6.64 1.68 22.89
N GLY A 81 -5.52 2.26 22.39
CA GLY A 81 -4.81 1.75 21.23
C GLY A 81 -4.27 0.34 21.47
N MET A 82 -3.73 0.08 22.65
CA MET A 82 -3.23 -1.24 23.05
C MET A 82 -4.34 -2.28 23.15
N ASP A 83 -5.45 -1.94 23.78
CA ASP A 83 -6.63 -2.82 23.88
C ASP A 83 -7.20 -3.14 22.48
N HIS A 84 -7.15 -2.17 21.57
CA HIS A 84 -7.59 -2.38 20.19
C HIS A 84 -6.66 -3.36 19.45
N LEU A 85 -5.34 -3.17 19.52
CA LEU A 85 -4.36 -4.08 18.92
C LEU A 85 -4.49 -5.51 19.47
N THR A 86 -4.67 -5.66 20.76
CA THR A 86 -4.84 -6.98 21.40
C THR A 86 -6.07 -7.71 20.86
N ARG A 87 -7.21 -7.01 20.69
CA ARG A 87 -8.43 -7.58 20.10
C ARG A 87 -8.21 -7.93 18.63
N LEU A 88 -7.61 -7.03 17.86
CA LEU A 88 -7.28 -7.24 16.45
C LEU A 88 -6.44 -8.51 16.26
N TRP A 89 -5.37 -8.66 17.03
CA TRP A 89 -4.50 -9.83 16.96
C TRP A 89 -5.22 -11.14 17.35
N ALA A 90 -6.12 -11.09 18.34
CA ALA A 90 -6.91 -12.25 18.72
C ALA A 90 -7.86 -12.70 17.59
N GLU A 91 -8.52 -11.75 16.91
CA GLU A 91 -9.38 -12.03 15.76
C GLU A 91 -8.58 -12.59 14.59
N TRP A 92 -7.43 -12.01 14.27
CA TRP A 92 -6.53 -12.48 13.22
C TRP A 92 -6.09 -13.93 13.45
N ARG A 93 -5.64 -14.25 14.67
CA ARG A 93 -5.22 -15.61 15.03
C ARG A 93 -6.35 -16.63 14.79
N THR A 94 -7.54 -16.32 15.27
CA THR A 94 -8.70 -17.22 15.16
C THR A 94 -9.06 -17.46 13.69
N THR A 95 -9.17 -16.40 12.90
CA THR A 95 -9.54 -16.47 11.49
C THR A 95 -8.49 -17.20 10.67
N LEU A 96 -7.20 -16.86 10.83
CA LEU A 96 -6.10 -17.52 10.10
C LEU A 96 -6.00 -19.01 10.43
N THR A 97 -6.15 -19.38 11.71
CA THR A 97 -6.10 -20.80 12.12
C THR A 97 -7.19 -21.63 11.44
N ALA A 98 -8.40 -21.06 11.30
CA ALA A 98 -9.51 -21.74 10.62
C ALA A 98 -9.29 -21.81 9.10
N LEU A 99 -8.83 -20.72 8.46
CA LEU A 99 -8.63 -20.64 7.01
C LEU A 99 -7.46 -21.51 6.52
N ALA A 100 -6.42 -21.66 7.34
CA ALA A 100 -5.24 -22.46 7.00
C ALA A 100 -5.49 -23.97 7.00
N ASP A 101 -6.69 -24.42 7.42
CA ASP A 101 -7.03 -25.83 7.34
C ASP A 101 -7.13 -26.31 5.89
N GLY A 102 -6.29 -27.28 5.52
CA GLY A 102 -6.18 -27.77 4.16
C GLY A 102 -5.56 -26.79 3.15
N ALA A 103 -4.96 -25.68 3.61
CA ALA A 103 -4.18 -24.81 2.75
C ALA A 103 -2.80 -25.42 2.42
N ASP A 104 -2.26 -25.06 1.25
CA ASP A 104 -0.91 -25.45 0.83
C ASP A 104 0.13 -24.33 1.13
N LEU A 105 -0.33 -23.10 1.34
CA LEU A 105 0.51 -21.96 1.69
C LEU A 105 -0.35 -20.82 2.27
N VAL A 106 0.23 -20.09 3.24
CA VAL A 106 -0.30 -18.81 3.71
C VAL A 106 0.60 -17.69 3.19
N LEU A 107 0.00 -16.64 2.60
CA LEU A 107 0.65 -15.39 2.23
C LEU A 107 0.10 -14.26 3.10
N THR A 108 0.97 -13.51 3.78
CA THR A 108 0.58 -12.37 4.63
C THR A 108 1.39 -11.13 4.34
N GLY A 109 0.92 -10.00 4.88
CA GLY A 109 1.72 -8.80 5.06
C GLY A 109 2.57 -8.85 6.33
N LEU A 110 3.38 -7.82 6.51
CA LEU A 110 4.26 -7.68 7.66
C LEU A 110 3.52 -7.65 9.01
N PRO A 111 2.38 -6.94 9.16
CA PRO A 111 1.70 -6.87 10.45
C PRO A 111 1.19 -8.22 10.96
N GLU A 112 0.79 -9.11 10.05
CA GLU A 112 0.22 -10.42 10.36
C GLU A 112 1.28 -11.52 10.47
N GLN A 113 2.51 -11.29 10.02
CA GLN A 113 3.56 -12.28 9.83
C GLN A 113 3.78 -13.19 11.03
N ARG A 114 3.87 -12.64 12.25
CA ARG A 114 4.15 -13.41 13.47
C ARG A 114 3.06 -14.43 13.78
N PHE A 115 1.81 -13.99 13.70
CA PHE A 115 0.66 -14.84 14.01
C PHE A 115 0.44 -15.90 12.92
N ALA A 116 0.70 -15.52 11.67
CA ALA A 116 0.66 -16.42 10.54
C ALA A 116 1.77 -17.47 10.59
N ALA A 117 2.97 -17.12 11.09
CA ALA A 117 4.07 -18.06 11.26
C ALA A 117 3.70 -19.20 12.23
N ASN A 118 3.07 -18.88 13.36
CA ASN A 118 2.59 -19.88 14.31
C ASN A 118 1.53 -20.81 13.68
N VAL A 119 0.60 -20.24 12.90
CA VAL A 119 -0.44 -21.03 12.22
C VAL A 119 0.17 -21.92 11.15
N ALA A 120 1.11 -21.40 10.36
CA ALA A 120 1.80 -22.16 9.32
C ALA A 120 2.62 -23.31 9.92
N GLU A 121 3.37 -23.07 11.01
CA GLU A 121 4.08 -24.12 11.75
C GLU A 121 3.13 -25.20 12.30
N TYR A 122 2.02 -24.79 12.93
CA TYR A 122 1.01 -25.70 13.46
C TYR A 122 0.39 -26.59 12.39
N ARG A 123 0.19 -26.05 11.18
CA ARG A 123 -0.38 -26.79 10.04
C ARG A 123 0.67 -27.51 9.20
N GLY A 124 1.97 -27.29 9.44
CA GLY A 124 3.06 -27.87 8.66
C GLY A 124 3.09 -27.37 7.20
N ILE A 125 2.70 -26.13 6.96
CA ILE A 125 2.66 -25.50 5.63
C ILE A 125 3.61 -24.28 5.56
N PRO A 126 4.12 -23.92 4.37
CA PRO A 126 4.99 -22.74 4.22
C PRO A 126 4.24 -21.43 4.44
N LEU A 127 4.97 -20.45 5.01
CA LEU A 127 4.57 -19.05 5.10
C LEU A 127 5.36 -18.23 4.08
N ALA A 128 4.66 -17.44 3.27
CA ALA A 128 5.23 -16.37 2.49
C ALA A 128 4.78 -14.99 3.03
N VAL A 129 5.65 -14.00 2.91
CA VAL A 129 5.37 -12.60 3.28
C VAL A 129 5.50 -11.72 2.07
N LEU A 130 4.62 -10.74 1.95
CA LEU A 130 4.61 -9.75 0.89
C LEU A 130 4.93 -8.38 1.47
N ASP A 131 6.12 -7.86 1.13
CA ASP A 131 6.59 -6.53 1.52
C ASP A 131 6.43 -5.55 0.36
N PHE A 132 5.73 -4.46 0.56
CA PHE A 132 5.60 -3.37 -0.44
C PHE A 132 6.36 -2.10 -0.04
N PHE A 133 7.16 -2.16 1.01
CA PHE A 133 8.21 -1.20 1.39
C PHE A 133 9.24 -1.89 2.31
N PRO A 134 10.47 -1.34 2.49
CA PRO A 134 11.50 -1.95 3.32
C PRO A 134 11.11 -2.03 4.79
N ASN A 135 11.13 -3.24 5.32
CA ASN A 135 10.74 -3.58 6.69
C ASN A 135 11.61 -2.92 7.79
N GLN A 136 12.85 -2.55 7.49
CA GLN A 136 13.83 -2.05 8.46
C GLN A 136 13.42 -0.74 9.16
N HIS A 137 12.40 -0.06 8.67
CA HIS A 137 11.96 1.26 9.17
C HIS A 137 10.64 1.21 9.96
N TRP A 138 10.11 0.01 10.22
CA TRP A 138 8.85 -0.13 10.93
C TRP A 138 9.05 0.11 12.44
N HIS A 139 8.35 1.10 12.99
CA HIS A 139 8.32 1.46 14.41
C HIS A 139 9.66 1.78 15.11
N PRO A 140 10.38 2.84 14.72
CA PRO A 140 11.51 3.30 15.52
C PRO A 140 11.05 3.91 16.85
N GLY A 141 11.85 3.71 17.94
CA GLY A 141 11.65 4.39 19.22
C GLY A 141 10.99 3.57 20.33
N ALA A 142 10.63 4.23 21.44
CA ALA A 142 10.12 3.59 22.65
C ALA A 142 8.75 2.93 22.45
N LEU A 143 7.85 3.59 21.72
CA LEU A 143 6.53 3.06 21.40
C LEU A 143 6.63 1.79 20.54
N GLY A 144 7.54 1.80 19.55
CA GLY A 144 7.78 0.61 18.72
C GLY A 144 8.26 -0.59 19.54
N ARG A 145 9.18 -0.38 20.51
CA ARG A 145 9.61 -1.45 21.41
C ARG A 145 8.48 -1.99 22.29
N LEU A 146 7.58 -1.13 22.73
CA LEU A 146 6.42 -1.56 23.52
C LEU A 146 5.44 -2.40 22.68
N ILE A 147 5.12 -1.96 21.46
CA ILE A 147 4.28 -2.71 20.51
C ILE A 147 4.95 -4.06 20.21
N GLU A 148 6.26 -4.09 20.00
CA GLU A 148 7.05 -5.29 19.75
C GLU A 148 6.98 -6.28 20.92
N GLN A 149 7.10 -5.80 22.15
CA GLN A 149 6.99 -6.63 23.34
C GLN A 149 5.59 -7.22 23.47
N MET A 150 4.53 -6.43 23.27
CA MET A 150 3.15 -6.89 23.31
C MET A 150 2.85 -7.92 22.20
N ALA A 151 3.35 -7.68 21.00
CA ALA A 151 3.23 -8.61 19.90
C ALA A 151 3.88 -9.95 20.24
N LYS A 152 5.08 -9.93 20.87
CA LYS A 152 5.75 -11.13 21.34
C LYS A 152 4.96 -11.88 22.42
N GLU A 153 4.41 -11.18 23.41
CA GLU A 153 3.60 -11.79 24.47
C GLU A 153 2.34 -12.47 23.88
N THR A 154 1.73 -11.84 22.87
CA THR A 154 0.54 -12.38 22.19
C THR A 154 0.93 -13.57 21.29
N GLU A 155 2.08 -13.50 20.61
CA GLU A 155 2.67 -14.62 19.85
C GLU A 155 2.93 -15.83 20.76
N ASP A 156 3.60 -15.64 21.90
CA ASP A 156 3.89 -16.70 22.86
C ASP A 156 2.62 -17.33 23.46
N ALA A 157 1.57 -16.52 23.67
CA ALA A 157 0.26 -17.01 24.08
C ALA A 157 -0.38 -17.92 23.01
N GLN A 158 -0.37 -17.50 21.75
CA GLN A 158 -0.86 -18.29 20.63
C GLN A 158 -0.10 -19.61 20.49
N ARG A 159 1.23 -19.59 20.62
CA ARG A 159 2.06 -20.81 20.54
C ARG A 159 1.66 -21.82 21.60
N ARG A 160 1.46 -21.37 22.84
CA ARG A 160 0.97 -22.23 23.94
C ARG A 160 -0.42 -22.82 23.65
N GLU A 161 -1.35 -22.04 23.10
CA GLU A 161 -2.68 -22.49 22.70
C GLU A 161 -2.62 -23.56 21.59
N LEU A 162 -1.70 -23.41 20.67
CA LEU A 162 -1.47 -24.34 19.56
C LEU A 162 -0.61 -25.57 19.95
N GLY A 163 -0.09 -25.60 21.18
CA GLY A 163 0.81 -26.68 21.62
C GLY A 163 2.20 -26.66 20.98
N LEU A 164 2.63 -25.50 20.48
CA LEU A 164 3.95 -25.31 19.90
C LEU A 164 5.01 -25.00 20.96
N SER A 165 6.27 -25.39 20.74
CA SER A 165 7.42 -25.01 21.58
C SER A 165 7.69 -23.52 21.51
N GLU A 166 8.55 -22.99 22.39
CA GLU A 166 8.99 -21.60 22.30
C GLU A 166 9.59 -21.29 20.91
N ALA A 167 9.29 -20.08 20.40
CA ALA A 167 9.77 -19.67 19.09
C ALA A 167 11.28 -19.56 19.03
N THR A 168 11.92 -20.28 18.12
CA THR A 168 13.36 -20.19 17.82
C THR A 168 13.70 -19.13 16.79
N GLY A 169 12.70 -18.35 16.34
CA GLY A 169 12.73 -17.36 15.28
C GLY A 169 11.58 -17.58 14.28
N ALA A 170 11.09 -16.54 13.64
CA ALA A 170 10.03 -16.65 12.65
C ALA A 170 10.49 -17.50 11.46
N SER A 171 9.82 -18.63 11.24
CA SER A 171 10.07 -19.50 10.09
C SER A 171 9.29 -18.98 8.88
N THR A 172 9.81 -17.93 8.24
CA THR A 172 9.29 -17.47 6.95
C THR A 172 10.04 -18.18 5.84
N SER A 173 9.30 -18.82 4.93
CA SER A 173 9.90 -19.58 3.83
C SER A 173 10.29 -18.66 2.65
N LEU A 174 9.58 -17.55 2.47
CA LEU A 174 9.73 -16.62 1.35
C LEU A 174 9.30 -15.21 1.76
N GLU A 175 10.11 -14.17 1.46
CA GLU A 175 9.75 -12.76 1.64
C GLU A 175 9.80 -12.04 0.29
N ILE A 176 8.65 -11.87 -0.36
CA ILE A 176 8.54 -11.24 -1.68
C ILE A 176 8.62 -9.72 -1.52
N GLN A 177 9.62 -9.09 -2.15
CA GLN A 177 9.77 -7.65 -2.20
C GLN A 177 8.95 -7.09 -3.38
N ALA A 178 7.70 -6.66 -3.10
CA ALA A 178 6.75 -6.17 -4.10
C ALA A 178 6.99 -4.70 -4.47
N TYR A 179 8.22 -4.35 -4.73
CA TYR A 179 8.68 -3.05 -5.21
C TYR A 179 9.94 -3.20 -6.07
N GLU A 180 10.30 -2.14 -6.76
CA GLU A 180 11.43 -2.17 -7.68
C GLU A 180 12.77 -2.13 -6.93
N GLN A 181 13.70 -3.00 -7.31
CA GLN A 181 15.06 -3.03 -6.75
C GLN A 181 15.77 -1.68 -6.86
N LEU A 182 15.56 -0.93 -7.94
CA LEU A 182 16.13 0.40 -8.13
C LEU A 182 15.68 1.42 -7.07
N CYS A 183 14.55 1.17 -6.39
CA CYS A 183 14.07 2.00 -5.30
C CYS A 183 14.89 1.82 -4.02
N PHE A 184 15.57 0.67 -3.85
CA PHE A 184 16.32 0.34 -2.63
C PHE A 184 17.59 -0.47 -2.97
N PRO A 185 18.57 0.13 -3.66
CA PRO A 185 19.75 -0.60 -4.15
C PRO A 185 20.62 -1.20 -3.03
N GLY A 186 20.61 -0.61 -1.81
CA GLY A 186 21.34 -1.14 -0.66
C GLY A 186 20.81 -2.49 -0.18
N LEU A 187 19.48 -2.68 -0.20
CA LEU A 187 18.87 -3.94 0.24
C LEU A 187 19.23 -5.14 -0.65
N ALA A 188 19.41 -4.89 -1.95
CA ALA A 188 19.84 -5.94 -2.87
C ALA A 188 21.27 -6.41 -2.59
N ALA A 189 22.16 -5.49 -2.20
CA ALA A 189 23.53 -5.82 -1.80
C ALA A 189 23.56 -6.63 -0.49
N GLU A 190 22.79 -6.22 0.52
CA GLU A 190 22.67 -6.93 1.80
C GLU A 190 22.13 -8.36 1.63
N SER A 191 21.14 -8.55 0.74
CA SER A 191 20.59 -9.88 0.45
C SER A 191 21.62 -10.81 -0.18
N ALA A 192 22.54 -10.29 -0.98
CA ALA A 192 23.61 -11.07 -1.60
C ALA A 192 24.72 -11.49 -0.61
N GLU A 193 24.94 -10.72 0.47
CA GLU A 193 26.02 -10.96 1.46
C GLU A 193 25.66 -11.98 2.56
N HIS A 194 24.36 -12.23 2.82
CA HIS A 194 23.93 -12.97 4.02
C HIS A 194 23.68 -14.47 3.84
N GLY A 195 23.88 -15.06 2.67
CA GLY A 195 23.91 -16.51 2.44
C GLY A 195 22.62 -17.27 2.83
N GLU A 196 22.71 -18.59 2.96
CA GLU A 196 21.58 -19.55 3.11
C GLU A 196 20.78 -19.47 4.43
N LEU A 197 21.15 -18.61 5.38
CA LEU A 197 20.54 -18.52 6.73
C LEU A 197 19.35 -17.56 6.83
N ARG A 198 18.96 -16.88 5.76
CA ARG A 198 17.81 -15.95 5.71
C ARG A 198 16.79 -16.39 4.65
N PRO A 199 15.50 -16.04 4.84
CA PRO A 199 14.51 -16.30 3.80
C PRO A 199 14.91 -15.65 2.46
N VAL A 200 14.56 -16.29 1.37
CA VAL A 200 14.80 -15.76 0.02
C VAL A 200 13.98 -14.48 -0.15
N ARG A 201 14.62 -13.39 -0.60
CA ARG A 201 14.02 -12.04 -0.72
C ARG A 201 14.02 -11.53 -2.17
N PRO A 202 13.26 -12.15 -3.09
CA PRO A 202 13.21 -11.74 -4.47
C PRO A 202 12.45 -10.42 -4.65
N PHE A 203 12.99 -9.54 -5.52
CA PHE A 203 12.29 -8.35 -6.00
C PHE A 203 11.43 -8.72 -7.21
N VAL A 204 10.15 -8.45 -7.14
CA VAL A 204 9.22 -8.74 -8.24
C VAL A 204 8.66 -7.48 -8.91
N GLY A 205 8.98 -6.29 -8.38
CA GLY A 205 8.33 -5.05 -8.79
C GLY A 205 6.97 -4.87 -8.12
N ALA A 206 6.37 -3.68 -8.26
CA ALA A 206 5.11 -3.37 -7.62
C ALA A 206 3.95 -4.20 -8.19
N LEU A 207 3.16 -4.79 -7.30
CA LEU A 207 1.97 -5.56 -7.63
C LEU A 207 0.75 -4.63 -7.67
N THR A 208 0.15 -4.49 -8.83
CA THR A 208 -1.01 -3.63 -9.04
C THR A 208 -2.13 -4.40 -9.73
N LEU A 209 -3.35 -4.20 -9.26
CA LEU A 209 -4.56 -4.75 -9.85
C LEU A 209 -5.24 -3.68 -10.71
N GLU A 210 -5.17 -3.82 -12.01
CA GLU A 210 -5.73 -2.87 -12.94
C GLU A 210 -7.22 -3.14 -13.19
N LEU A 211 -8.08 -2.70 -12.26
CA LEU A 211 -9.53 -2.72 -12.47
C LEU A 211 -9.99 -1.43 -13.16
N PRO A 212 -10.81 -1.51 -14.22
CA PRO A 212 -11.44 -0.33 -14.80
C PRO A 212 -12.44 0.28 -13.80
N THR A 213 -12.68 1.58 -13.91
CA THR A 213 -13.73 2.29 -13.17
C THR A 213 -14.74 2.88 -14.14
N ASP A 214 -15.97 3.12 -13.69
CA ASP A 214 -17.04 3.73 -14.51
C ASP A 214 -16.69 5.17 -14.95
N ALA A 215 -15.80 5.83 -14.21
CA ALA A 215 -15.38 7.21 -14.50
C ALA A 215 -14.27 7.31 -15.56
N ASP A 216 -13.57 6.22 -15.89
CA ASP A 216 -12.35 6.28 -16.71
C ASP A 216 -12.60 6.91 -18.09
N ASP A 217 -13.64 6.52 -18.81
CA ASP A 217 -13.94 7.05 -20.15
C ASP A 217 -14.30 8.54 -20.12
N GLU A 218 -15.08 8.98 -19.13
CA GLU A 218 -15.44 10.39 -18.96
C GLU A 218 -14.20 11.23 -18.61
N VAL A 219 -13.35 10.71 -17.74
CA VAL A 219 -12.10 11.37 -17.34
C VAL A 219 -11.15 11.50 -18.52
N LEU A 220 -10.94 10.43 -19.28
CA LEU A 220 -10.07 10.44 -20.46
C LEU A 220 -10.62 11.40 -21.55
N SER A 221 -11.93 11.44 -21.75
CA SER A 221 -12.56 12.40 -22.66
C SER A 221 -12.33 13.85 -22.19
N TRP A 222 -12.49 14.12 -20.90
CA TRP A 222 -12.20 15.45 -20.35
C TRP A 222 -10.72 15.81 -20.49
N ILE A 223 -9.79 14.88 -20.27
CA ILE A 223 -8.35 15.11 -20.47
C ILE A 223 -8.07 15.48 -21.93
N ALA A 224 -8.60 14.70 -22.87
CA ALA A 224 -8.40 14.90 -24.31
C ALA A 224 -8.98 16.23 -24.84
N ALA A 225 -9.96 16.81 -24.16
CA ALA A 225 -10.57 18.09 -24.53
C ALA A 225 -9.70 19.32 -24.17
N GLY A 226 -8.53 19.15 -23.57
CA GLY A 226 -7.65 20.25 -23.19
C GLY A 226 -6.19 19.83 -22.98
N THR A 227 -5.42 20.67 -22.27
CA THR A 227 -4.04 20.33 -21.89
C THR A 227 -4.02 19.18 -20.89
N ALA A 228 -2.95 18.36 -20.92
CA ALA A 228 -2.74 17.28 -19.94
C ALA A 228 -2.78 17.83 -18.50
N PRO A 229 -3.64 17.31 -17.61
CA PRO A 229 -3.79 17.84 -16.26
C PRO A 229 -2.67 17.35 -15.33
N ILE A 230 -2.54 17.99 -14.17
CA ILE A 230 -1.85 17.44 -13.02
C ILE A 230 -2.88 16.63 -12.23
N TYR A 231 -2.57 15.36 -11.94
CA TYR A 231 -3.38 14.51 -11.09
C TYR A 231 -3.09 14.78 -9.62
N PHE A 232 -4.13 14.81 -8.79
CA PHE A 232 -4.06 14.90 -7.33
C PHE A 232 -4.85 13.77 -6.70
N GLY A 233 -4.22 12.99 -5.79
CA GLY A 233 -4.90 11.90 -5.09
C GLY A 233 -4.34 11.65 -3.70
N PHE A 234 -5.24 11.56 -2.72
CA PHE A 234 -4.86 11.41 -1.30
C PHE A 234 -5.08 10.00 -0.76
N GLY A 235 -5.34 9.04 -1.67
CA GLY A 235 -5.53 7.64 -1.33
C GLY A 235 -6.89 7.34 -0.69
N SER A 236 -7.06 6.10 -0.28
CA SER A 236 -8.30 5.61 0.35
C SER A 236 -8.29 5.74 1.88
N ALA A 237 -7.17 6.13 2.47
CA ALA A 237 -6.99 6.20 3.92
C ALA A 237 -6.91 7.63 4.45
N MET A 238 -6.56 8.61 3.62
CA MET A 238 -6.37 9.99 4.03
C MET A 238 -7.65 10.79 3.81
N ARG A 239 -8.23 11.33 4.89
CA ARG A 239 -9.29 12.35 4.81
C ARG A 239 -8.64 13.72 4.92
N VAL A 240 -8.84 14.55 3.92
CA VAL A 240 -8.33 15.92 3.88
C VAL A 240 -9.47 16.92 4.13
N GLU A 241 -9.13 18.10 4.64
CA GLU A 241 -10.10 19.20 4.69
C GLU A 241 -10.41 19.63 3.25
N THR A 242 -11.60 19.23 2.78
CA THR A 242 -11.94 19.21 1.37
C THR A 242 -11.92 20.58 0.73
N ASP A 243 -12.57 21.57 1.36
CA ASP A 243 -12.69 22.93 0.80
C ASP A 243 -11.33 23.62 0.70
N VAL A 244 -10.53 23.53 1.77
CA VAL A 244 -9.19 24.13 1.82
C VAL A 244 -8.26 23.46 0.81
N THR A 245 -8.32 22.13 0.70
CA THR A 245 -7.46 21.38 -0.22
C THR A 245 -7.80 21.69 -1.68
N VAL A 246 -9.09 21.67 -2.06
CA VAL A 246 -9.52 22.02 -3.43
C VAL A 246 -9.18 23.47 -3.76
N ALA A 247 -9.41 24.40 -2.84
CA ALA A 247 -9.06 25.81 -3.04
C ALA A 247 -7.54 26.01 -3.24
N THR A 248 -6.72 25.33 -2.45
CA THR A 248 -5.26 25.34 -2.54
C THR A 248 -4.79 24.80 -3.90
N ILE A 249 -5.29 23.63 -4.32
CA ILE A 249 -4.96 23.02 -5.61
C ILE A 249 -5.42 23.90 -6.77
N SER A 250 -6.68 24.38 -6.73
CA SER A 250 -7.24 25.24 -7.76
C SER A 250 -6.44 26.53 -7.94
N THR A 251 -6.06 27.17 -6.84
CA THR A 251 -5.25 28.39 -6.84
C THR A 251 -3.86 28.14 -7.43
N ALA A 252 -3.17 27.10 -6.98
CA ALA A 252 -1.83 26.75 -7.47
C ALA A 252 -1.84 26.43 -8.97
N CYS A 253 -2.80 25.61 -9.43
CA CYS A 253 -2.92 25.27 -10.83
C CYS A 253 -3.29 26.47 -11.70
N ALA A 254 -4.22 27.32 -11.26
CA ALA A 254 -4.57 28.56 -11.98
C ALA A 254 -3.38 29.50 -12.16
N GLN A 255 -2.53 29.67 -11.13
CA GLN A 255 -1.32 30.49 -11.22
C GLN A 255 -0.29 29.98 -12.22
N LEU A 256 -0.31 28.66 -12.50
CA LEU A 256 0.58 28.01 -13.46
C LEU A 256 -0.06 27.82 -14.86
N GLY A 257 -1.33 28.14 -15.01
CA GLY A 257 -2.08 27.88 -16.23
C GLY A 257 -2.33 26.36 -16.48
N GLU A 258 -2.32 25.55 -15.41
CA GLU A 258 -2.46 24.10 -15.47
C GLU A 258 -3.89 23.67 -15.14
N ARG A 259 -4.28 22.48 -15.63
CA ARG A 259 -5.53 21.81 -15.26
C ARG A 259 -5.26 20.84 -14.10
N ALA A 260 -6.25 20.65 -13.22
CA ALA A 260 -6.20 19.71 -12.11
C ALA A 260 -7.26 18.61 -12.26
N LEU A 261 -6.84 17.36 -12.12
CA LEU A 261 -7.71 16.20 -11.93
C LEU A 261 -7.57 15.73 -10.48
N ILE A 262 -8.61 15.90 -9.68
CA ILE A 262 -8.60 15.56 -8.26
C ILE A 262 -9.37 14.26 -8.05
N CYS A 263 -8.70 13.24 -7.49
CA CYS A 263 -9.31 11.99 -7.07
C CYS A 263 -9.62 12.06 -5.56
N SER A 264 -10.91 12.08 -5.23
CA SER A 264 -11.39 12.33 -3.86
C SER A 264 -11.21 11.12 -2.92
N GLY A 265 -11.19 9.90 -3.46
CA GLY A 265 -11.14 8.68 -2.65
C GLY A 265 -12.37 8.58 -1.71
N LEU A 266 -12.09 8.53 -0.40
CA LEU A 266 -13.14 8.51 0.64
C LEU A 266 -13.57 9.90 1.12
N SER A 267 -12.91 10.97 0.68
CA SER A 267 -13.28 12.33 1.05
C SER A 267 -14.48 12.79 0.22
N ASP A 268 -15.41 13.55 0.83
CA ASP A 268 -16.58 14.09 0.12
C ASP A 268 -16.25 15.45 -0.48
N PHE A 269 -16.02 15.48 -1.79
CA PHE A 269 -15.81 16.69 -2.58
C PHE A 269 -17.04 17.13 -3.38
N GLY A 270 -18.19 16.41 -3.22
CA GLY A 270 -19.36 16.54 -4.10
C GLY A 270 -20.08 17.89 -4.05
N HIS A 271 -19.81 18.71 -3.04
CA HIS A 271 -20.48 20.02 -2.84
C HIS A 271 -19.57 21.21 -3.14
N ILE A 272 -18.32 21.00 -3.59
CA ILE A 272 -17.36 22.08 -3.78
C ILE A 272 -17.50 22.65 -5.20
N PRO A 273 -17.81 23.96 -5.36
CA PRO A 273 -17.77 24.59 -6.66
C PRO A 273 -16.35 24.55 -7.22
N HIS A 274 -16.19 23.99 -8.44
CA HIS A 274 -14.90 23.99 -9.11
C HIS A 274 -14.95 24.87 -10.35
N SER A 275 -13.82 25.51 -10.63
CA SER A 275 -13.61 26.24 -11.87
C SER A 275 -13.40 25.27 -13.05
N GLY A 276 -13.60 25.72 -14.29
CA GLY A 276 -13.52 24.87 -15.48
C GLY A 276 -12.16 24.18 -15.71
N HIS A 277 -11.09 24.60 -15.01
CA HIS A 277 -9.77 23.95 -15.08
C HIS A 277 -9.60 22.82 -14.05
N VAL A 278 -10.57 22.58 -13.16
CA VAL A 278 -10.55 21.51 -12.15
C VAL A 278 -11.66 20.50 -12.42
N LYS A 279 -11.31 19.23 -12.46
CA LYS A 279 -12.26 18.11 -12.46
C LYS A 279 -12.05 17.27 -11.21
N VAL A 280 -13.14 16.97 -10.50
CA VAL A 280 -13.15 16.10 -9.33
C VAL A 280 -13.84 14.79 -9.68
N VAL A 281 -13.23 13.67 -9.30
CA VAL A 281 -13.78 12.32 -9.48
C VAL A 281 -13.54 11.50 -8.22
N ARG A 282 -14.31 10.45 -8.01
CA ARG A 282 -14.16 9.60 -6.83
C ARG A 282 -12.94 8.69 -6.91
N GLU A 283 -12.79 8.00 -8.02
CA GLU A 283 -11.71 7.07 -8.28
C GLU A 283 -11.44 6.95 -9.78
N VAL A 284 -10.23 6.53 -10.14
CA VAL A 284 -9.82 6.28 -11.53
C VAL A 284 -8.83 5.13 -11.60
N LYS A 285 -8.73 4.50 -12.75
CA LYS A 285 -7.68 3.54 -13.06
C LYS A 285 -6.36 4.28 -13.33
N HIS A 286 -5.43 4.24 -12.38
CA HIS A 286 -4.17 4.97 -12.46
C HIS A 286 -3.39 4.68 -13.74
N ALA A 287 -3.28 3.42 -14.17
CA ALA A 287 -2.56 3.04 -15.38
C ALA A 287 -3.08 3.72 -16.66
N ALA A 288 -4.40 3.91 -16.78
CA ALA A 288 -5.02 4.59 -17.92
C ALA A 288 -4.84 6.11 -17.82
N VAL A 289 -5.10 6.67 -16.65
CA VAL A 289 -5.19 8.12 -16.46
C VAL A 289 -3.80 8.76 -16.34
N PHE A 290 -2.83 8.15 -15.65
CA PHE A 290 -1.51 8.75 -15.44
C PHE A 290 -0.73 8.94 -16.74
N ALA A 291 -0.88 8.02 -17.69
CA ALA A 291 -0.25 8.16 -19.02
C ALA A 291 -0.74 9.41 -19.80
N ALA A 292 -1.94 9.92 -19.46
CA ALA A 292 -2.53 11.12 -20.04
C ALA A 292 -2.33 12.38 -19.17
N CYS A 293 -1.70 12.25 -18.00
CA CYS A 293 -1.40 13.36 -17.10
C CYS A 293 0.01 13.92 -17.31
N ARG A 294 0.21 15.17 -16.91
CA ARG A 294 1.52 15.85 -16.99
C ARG A 294 2.41 15.56 -15.79
N ALA A 295 1.81 15.39 -14.62
CA ALA A 295 2.46 15.05 -13.36
C ALA A 295 1.44 14.40 -12.42
N VAL A 296 1.93 13.76 -11.37
CA VAL A 296 1.10 13.20 -10.28
C VAL A 296 1.50 13.81 -8.95
N VAL A 297 0.49 14.23 -8.18
CA VAL A 297 0.62 14.68 -6.78
C VAL A 297 -0.17 13.71 -5.91
N HIS A 298 0.48 13.09 -4.93
CA HIS A 298 -0.18 12.12 -4.07
C HIS A 298 0.43 12.00 -2.67
N HIS A 299 -0.22 11.25 -1.80
CA HIS A 299 0.16 11.09 -0.39
C HIS A 299 1.42 10.23 -0.13
N GLY A 300 1.92 9.50 -1.12
CA GLY A 300 3.13 8.66 -0.97
C GLY A 300 2.87 7.17 -0.77
N GLY A 301 1.67 6.67 -1.03
CA GLY A 301 1.44 5.22 -1.02
C GLY A 301 2.23 4.49 -2.10
N ALA A 302 2.74 3.29 -1.78
CA ALA A 302 3.61 2.47 -2.63
C ALA A 302 3.04 2.24 -4.05
N GLY A 303 1.78 1.81 -4.14
CA GLY A 303 1.11 1.52 -5.42
C GLY A 303 0.97 2.74 -6.32
N THR A 304 0.58 3.90 -5.76
CA THR A 304 0.46 5.16 -6.51
C THR A 304 1.82 5.68 -6.97
N THR A 305 2.85 5.56 -6.11
CA THR A 305 4.23 5.90 -6.47
C THR A 305 4.73 5.05 -7.65
N ALA A 306 4.51 3.74 -7.59
CA ALA A 306 4.88 2.83 -8.67
C ALA A 306 4.12 3.13 -9.98
N ALA A 307 2.83 3.43 -9.90
CA ALA A 307 2.02 3.81 -11.06
C ALA A 307 2.54 5.10 -11.72
N GLY A 308 2.89 6.13 -10.95
CA GLY A 308 3.50 7.37 -11.45
C GLY A 308 4.86 7.12 -12.12
N MET A 309 5.72 6.33 -11.49
CA MET A 309 7.03 5.95 -12.06
C MET A 309 6.87 5.13 -13.36
N ARG A 310 5.94 4.17 -13.41
CA ARG A 310 5.63 3.39 -14.63
C ARG A 310 5.08 4.26 -15.76
N ALA A 311 4.24 5.25 -15.43
CA ALA A 311 3.72 6.21 -16.41
C ALA A 311 4.81 7.16 -16.95
N GLY A 312 5.97 7.24 -16.31
CA GLY A 312 7.09 8.09 -16.71
C GLY A 312 6.80 9.58 -16.55
N ILE A 313 6.00 9.95 -15.57
CA ILE A 313 5.62 11.33 -15.26
C ILE A 313 6.21 11.80 -13.92
N PRO A 314 6.52 13.10 -13.77
CA PRO A 314 7.03 13.66 -12.53
C PRO A 314 6.05 13.47 -11.36
N THR A 315 6.60 13.29 -10.16
CA THR A 315 5.83 12.98 -8.95
C THR A 315 6.12 14.01 -7.85
N LEU A 316 5.07 14.57 -7.24
CA LEU A 316 5.14 15.30 -5.97
C LEU A 316 4.46 14.47 -4.88
N ILE A 317 5.19 14.15 -3.81
CA ILE A 317 4.63 13.44 -2.67
C ILE A 317 4.35 14.42 -1.54
N LEU A 318 3.06 14.58 -1.20
CA LEU A 318 2.59 15.33 -0.04
C LEU A 318 2.32 14.34 1.09
N TRP A 319 3.36 14.03 1.87
CA TRP A 319 3.34 12.93 2.82
C TRP A 319 2.88 13.34 4.23
N LEU A 320 2.26 12.40 4.93
CA LEU A 320 2.06 12.45 6.38
C LEU A 320 3.20 11.68 7.07
N PRO A 321 3.57 12.01 8.33
CA PRO A 321 4.62 11.32 9.07
C PRO A 321 4.13 9.94 9.58
N VAL A 322 3.57 9.12 8.68
CA VAL A 322 2.99 7.81 8.97
C VAL A 322 3.46 6.78 7.96
N ALA A 323 3.70 5.57 8.45
CA ALA A 323 4.05 4.39 7.66
C ALA A 323 5.18 4.63 6.64
N ASP A 324 4.96 4.24 5.39
CA ASP A 324 5.92 4.22 4.29
C ASP A 324 6.02 5.54 3.50
N GLN A 325 5.10 6.49 3.72
CA GLN A 325 5.00 7.71 2.90
C GLN A 325 6.30 8.55 2.85
N PRO A 326 6.99 8.83 3.98
CA PRO A 326 8.28 9.54 3.93
C PRO A 326 9.37 8.75 3.19
N ILE A 327 9.32 7.42 3.24
CA ILE A 327 10.26 6.54 2.55
C ILE A 327 10.13 6.71 1.04
N TRP A 328 8.89 6.70 0.53
CA TRP A 328 8.62 6.91 -0.89
C TRP A 328 8.94 8.33 -1.36
N ALA A 329 8.72 9.34 -0.51
CA ALA A 329 9.17 10.71 -0.78
C ALA A 329 10.70 10.75 -1.01
N ALA A 330 11.47 10.15 -0.12
CA ALA A 330 12.93 10.06 -0.27
C ALA A 330 13.35 9.26 -1.53
N VAL A 331 12.59 8.24 -1.92
CA VAL A 331 12.85 7.46 -3.15
C VAL A 331 12.70 8.33 -4.41
N VAL A 332 11.59 9.07 -4.56
CA VAL A 332 11.37 9.91 -5.76
C VAL A 332 12.40 11.04 -5.86
N GLU A 333 12.84 11.62 -4.73
CA GLU A 333 13.90 12.61 -4.69
C GLU A 333 15.26 12.02 -5.11
N ARG A 334 15.64 10.88 -4.54
CA ARG A 334 16.89 10.19 -4.88
C ARG A 334 16.94 9.77 -6.34
N LEU A 335 15.83 9.31 -6.90
CA LEU A 335 15.71 8.97 -8.32
C LEU A 335 15.64 10.21 -9.23
N LYS A 336 15.45 11.41 -8.65
CA LYS A 336 15.26 12.68 -9.36
C LYS A 336 14.06 12.65 -10.32
N VAL A 337 13.01 11.94 -9.94
CA VAL A 337 11.74 11.88 -10.67
C VAL A 337 10.66 12.74 -10.01
N GLY A 338 10.97 13.33 -8.88
CA GLY A 338 10.02 14.12 -8.12
C GLY A 338 10.60 14.73 -6.86
N PHE A 339 9.71 15.20 -6.02
CA PHE A 339 10.00 15.87 -4.76
C PHE A 339 9.01 15.45 -3.67
N GLY A 340 9.38 15.59 -2.39
CA GLY A 340 8.52 15.31 -1.23
C GLY A 340 8.37 16.53 -0.33
N ARG A 341 7.16 16.73 0.20
CA ARG A 341 6.82 17.73 1.21
C ARG A 341 5.88 17.15 2.25
N GLU A 342 6.04 17.53 3.51
CA GLU A 342 5.05 17.19 4.52
C GLU A 342 3.74 17.93 4.24
N PHE A 343 2.62 17.18 4.22
CA PHE A 343 1.30 17.73 3.88
C PHE A 343 0.88 18.90 4.76
N SER A 344 1.18 18.83 6.08
CA SER A 344 0.86 19.87 7.07
C SER A 344 1.50 21.22 6.80
N THR A 345 2.58 21.27 5.98
CA THR A 345 3.32 22.49 5.61
C THR A 345 2.93 23.02 4.23
N THR A 346 1.91 22.43 3.58
CA THR A 346 1.51 22.79 2.21
C THR A 346 0.57 23.99 2.23
N THR A 347 0.95 25.03 1.51
CA THR A 347 0.13 26.22 1.20
C THR A 347 -0.01 26.36 -0.31
N ALA A 348 -0.87 27.25 -0.79
CA ALA A 348 -1.00 27.53 -2.23
C ALA A 348 0.32 28.01 -2.85
N GLU A 349 1.08 28.84 -2.13
CA GLU A 349 2.37 29.38 -2.57
C GLU A 349 3.42 28.26 -2.65
N SER A 350 3.52 27.44 -1.60
CA SER A 350 4.50 26.33 -1.59
C SER A 350 4.15 25.27 -2.63
N LEU A 351 2.87 24.94 -2.78
CA LEU A 351 2.41 23.99 -3.82
C LEU A 351 2.71 24.53 -5.23
N THR A 352 2.47 25.83 -5.48
CA THR A 352 2.82 26.47 -6.76
C THR A 352 4.32 26.36 -7.05
N ALA A 353 5.17 26.59 -6.06
CA ALA A 353 6.62 26.49 -6.21
C ALA A 353 7.06 25.06 -6.50
N ASP A 354 6.52 24.08 -5.75
CA ASP A 354 6.83 22.66 -5.92
C ASP A 354 6.37 22.13 -7.29
N LEU A 355 5.15 22.51 -7.72
CA LEU A 355 4.65 22.14 -9.05
C LEU A 355 5.53 22.76 -10.15
N ARG A 356 5.92 24.02 -10.04
CA ARG A 356 6.82 24.65 -11.02
C ARG A 356 8.15 23.90 -11.12
N MET A 357 8.67 23.42 -9.99
CA MET A 357 9.90 22.65 -9.95
C MET A 357 9.73 21.29 -10.66
N ILE A 358 8.72 20.48 -10.29
CA ILE A 358 8.57 19.13 -10.87
C ILE A 358 8.12 19.15 -12.33
N LEU A 359 7.50 20.24 -12.79
CA LEU A 359 7.10 20.42 -14.20
C LEU A 359 8.27 20.83 -15.11
N ALA A 360 9.46 21.08 -14.57
CA ALA A 360 10.65 21.36 -15.38
C ALA A 360 11.02 20.15 -16.26
N PRO A 361 11.49 20.39 -17.49
CA PRO A 361 11.72 19.32 -18.49
C PRO A 361 12.64 18.20 -18.04
N GLU A 362 13.60 18.49 -17.17
CA GLU A 362 14.54 17.51 -16.62
C GLU A 362 13.87 16.45 -15.77
N TYR A 363 12.84 16.79 -14.96
CA TYR A 363 12.07 15.80 -14.18
C TYR A 363 11.29 14.87 -15.11
N ALA A 364 10.63 15.40 -16.13
CA ALA A 364 9.92 14.59 -17.11
C ALA A 364 10.87 13.66 -17.90
N ALA A 365 12.05 14.16 -18.31
CA ALA A 365 13.04 13.34 -18.98
C ALA A 365 13.56 12.22 -18.07
N ARG A 366 13.80 12.54 -16.79
CA ARG A 366 14.27 11.55 -15.82
C ARG A 366 13.19 10.52 -15.49
N ALA A 367 11.93 10.94 -15.30
CA ALA A 367 10.80 10.03 -15.07
C ALA A 367 10.62 9.03 -16.21
N ARG A 368 10.68 9.50 -17.48
CA ARG A 368 10.64 8.59 -18.64
C ARG A 368 11.80 7.59 -18.65
N LYS A 369 13.02 8.01 -18.29
CA LYS A 369 14.17 7.10 -18.19
C LYS A 369 13.96 6.06 -17.09
N VAL A 370 13.44 6.43 -15.94
CA VAL A 370 13.13 5.48 -14.84
C VAL A 370 12.04 4.51 -15.27
N ALA A 371 11.00 4.98 -15.95
CA ALA A 371 9.92 4.12 -16.46
C ALA A 371 10.40 2.96 -17.32
N THR A 372 11.46 3.15 -18.11
CA THR A 372 12.05 2.07 -18.94
C THR A 372 12.76 0.97 -18.12
N GLN A 373 12.98 1.20 -16.83
CA GLN A 373 13.63 0.26 -15.91
C GLN A 373 12.62 -0.42 -14.97
N MET A 374 11.35 -0.01 -15.03
CA MET A 374 10.29 -0.56 -14.19
C MET A 374 9.81 -1.91 -14.75
N THR A 375 9.57 -2.85 -13.84
CA THR A 375 8.94 -4.13 -14.19
C THR A 375 7.49 -3.90 -14.62
N LYS A 376 7.06 -4.57 -15.69
CA LYS A 376 5.66 -4.45 -16.13
C LYS A 376 4.71 -5.13 -15.13
N PRO A 377 3.48 -4.60 -14.94
CA PRO A 377 2.53 -5.15 -13.97
C PRO A 377 2.29 -6.66 -14.12
N ALA A 378 2.08 -7.13 -15.34
CA ALA A 378 1.85 -8.54 -15.62
C ALA A 378 3.07 -9.43 -15.28
N GLU A 379 4.29 -8.94 -15.52
CA GLU A 379 5.54 -9.63 -15.19
C GLU A 379 5.71 -9.70 -13.66
N SER A 380 5.43 -8.60 -12.94
CA SER A 380 5.48 -8.56 -11.47
C SER A 380 4.55 -9.59 -10.85
N VAL A 381 3.30 -9.62 -11.30
CA VAL A 381 2.26 -10.52 -10.79
C VAL A 381 2.58 -11.98 -11.13
N ALA A 382 3.02 -12.28 -12.36
CA ALA A 382 3.41 -13.61 -12.77
C ALA A 382 4.58 -14.14 -11.95
N SER A 383 5.61 -13.33 -11.75
CA SER A 383 6.80 -13.68 -10.96
C SER A 383 6.45 -13.98 -9.50
N ALA A 384 5.58 -13.17 -8.88
CA ALA A 384 5.11 -13.43 -7.52
C ALA A 384 4.33 -14.75 -7.43
N ALA A 385 3.45 -15.03 -8.39
CA ALA A 385 2.70 -16.28 -8.44
C ALA A 385 3.61 -17.51 -8.62
N ASP A 386 4.64 -17.42 -9.48
CA ASP A 386 5.63 -18.49 -9.69
C ASP A 386 6.36 -18.84 -8.39
N LEU A 387 6.81 -17.83 -7.64
CA LEU A 387 7.48 -18.00 -6.36
C LEU A 387 6.57 -18.66 -5.31
N LEU A 388 5.30 -18.26 -5.24
CA LEU A 388 4.33 -18.87 -4.32
C LEU A 388 4.03 -20.32 -4.67
N GLU A 389 3.85 -20.63 -5.95
CA GLU A 389 3.64 -22.00 -6.41
C GLU A 389 4.85 -22.90 -6.10
N GLU A 390 6.06 -22.41 -6.34
CA GLU A 390 7.30 -23.14 -6.04
C GLU A 390 7.43 -23.39 -4.54
N THR A 391 7.18 -22.37 -3.72
CA THR A 391 7.24 -22.46 -2.25
C THR A 391 6.21 -23.46 -1.71
N ALA A 392 4.98 -23.41 -2.21
CA ALA A 392 3.94 -24.38 -1.82
C ALA A 392 4.28 -25.84 -2.22
N ARG A 393 4.94 -26.04 -3.37
CA ARG A 393 5.39 -27.40 -3.79
C ARG A 393 6.52 -27.93 -2.92
N ARG A 394 7.43 -27.08 -2.47
CA ARG A 394 8.58 -27.48 -1.60
C ARG A 394 8.15 -27.77 -0.16
N GLY A 395 7.07 -27.17 0.31
CA GLY A 395 6.52 -27.39 1.65
C GLY A 395 5.67 -28.66 1.79
N ARG A 396 5.39 -29.37 0.67
CA ARG A 396 4.73 -30.69 0.65
C ARG A 396 5.77 -31.80 0.76
#